data_1900359884334e689b269e13698c5b75
#
_entry.id   1900359884334e689b269e13698c5b75
#
_cell.length_a   1.000
_cell.length_b   1.000
_cell.length_c   1.000
_cell.angle_alpha   90.00
_cell.angle_beta   90.00
_cell.angle_gamma   90.00
#
_symmetry.space_group_name_H-M   'P 1'
#
loop_
_entity.id
_entity.type
_entity.pdbx_description
1 polymer ?
#
loop_
_entity_poly.entity_id
_entity_poly.type
_entity_poly.pdbx_seq_one_letter_code
_entity_poly.pdbx_strand_id
1 'polypeptide(L)'
;MRIQNTLCALLLLTLVGCAAPKQSLYQWGDYENQVYSLYNDPGKSPVEAQIEKLEADYQKARSTNKAVPPGFHAHLGYLYFQAGKGDQAVQSFQTEKALFPESAIYMDRILDKTKK
;
A
#
# COMPACT_ATOMS: atom_id res chain seq x y z
N MET A 1 3.09 52.95 19.19
CA MET A 1 3.39 52.50 17.78
C MET A 1 4.49 51.46 17.71
N ARG A 2 5.61 51.58 18.37
CA ARG A 2 6.71 50.58 18.27
C ARG A 2 6.36 49.23 18.91
N ILE A 3 5.66 49.23 20.02
CA ILE A 3 5.25 48.00 20.74
C ILE A 3 4.20 47.22 19.96
N GLN A 4 3.30 47.90 19.27
CA GLN A 4 2.25 47.31 18.47
C GLN A 4 2.82 46.62 17.21
N ASN A 5 3.83 47.19 16.59
CA ASN A 5 4.51 46.61 15.44
C ASN A 5 5.38 45.42 15.84
N THR A 6 6.00 45.41 17.00
CA THR A 6 6.76 44.28 17.54
C THR A 6 5.82 43.12 17.94
N LEU A 7 4.64 43.41 18.51
CA LEU A 7 3.63 42.39 18.83
C LEU A 7 3.09 41.71 17.58
N CYS A 8 2.77 42.47 16.51
CA CYS A 8 2.35 41.90 15.22
C CYS A 8 3.44 41.05 14.56
N ALA A 9 4.70 41.47 14.64
CA ALA A 9 5.84 40.71 14.11
C ALA A 9 6.05 39.39 14.87
N LEU A 10 5.89 39.40 16.21
CA LEU A 10 5.95 38.18 17.01
C LEU A 10 4.78 37.21 16.72
N LEU A 11 3.59 37.74 16.48
CA LEU A 11 2.41 36.93 16.15
C LEU A 11 2.52 36.23 14.78
N LEU A 12 3.17 36.88 13.82
CA LEU A 12 3.42 36.33 12.48
C LEU A 12 4.47 35.21 12.47
N LEU A 13 5.42 35.23 13.42
CA LEU A 13 6.45 34.18 13.53
C LEU A 13 5.89 32.85 14.09
N THR A 14 4.77 32.88 14.80
CA THR A 14 4.17 31.65 15.36
C THR A 14 3.34 30.84 14.37
N LEU A 15 3.05 31.38 13.18
CA LEU A 15 2.26 30.72 12.13
C LEU A 15 3.07 29.83 11.16
N VAL A 16 4.39 29.79 11.29
CA VAL A 16 5.27 29.01 10.39
C VAL A 16 5.46 27.56 10.86
N GLY A 17 4.87 27.16 11.96
CA GLY A 17 5.07 25.83 12.51
C GLY A 17 3.98 24.86 12.09
N CYS A 18 4.16 24.10 11.01
CA CYS A 18 3.61 22.74 10.77
C CYS A 18 3.55 22.34 9.30
N ALA A 19 4.55 22.70 8.51
CA ALA A 19 4.67 22.19 7.13
C ALA A 19 5.90 21.26 6.99
N ALA A 20 6.05 20.31 7.94
CA ALA A 20 6.93 19.18 7.68
C ALA A 20 6.23 18.28 6.65
N PRO A 21 6.83 17.97 5.49
CA PRO A 21 6.24 17.04 4.54
C PRO A 21 6.04 15.70 5.26
N LYS A 22 4.78 15.26 5.39
CA LYS A 22 4.47 13.92 5.91
C LYS A 22 5.07 12.91 4.96
N GLN A 23 6.22 12.35 5.31
CA GLN A 23 6.74 11.21 4.58
C GLN A 23 5.78 10.04 4.80
N SER A 24 5.27 9.49 3.70
CA SER A 24 4.45 8.30 3.76
C SER A 24 5.26 7.14 4.34
N LEU A 25 4.70 6.45 5.33
CA LEU A 25 5.28 5.26 5.95
C LEU A 25 5.43 4.12 4.93
N TYR A 26 4.52 4.04 3.98
CA TYR A 26 4.45 3.00 2.97
C TYR A 26 4.68 3.55 1.57
N GLN A 27 5.20 2.70 0.68
CA GLN A 27 5.19 2.92 -0.76
C GLN A 27 3.85 2.43 -1.32
N TRP A 28 2.93 3.34 -1.59
CA TRP A 28 1.60 3.01 -2.08
C TRP A 28 1.59 2.64 -3.57
N GLY A 29 2.39 3.33 -4.39
CA GLY A 29 2.41 3.10 -5.84
C GLY A 29 1.03 3.22 -6.47
N ASP A 30 0.68 2.25 -7.30
CA ASP A 30 -0.65 2.14 -7.94
C ASP A 30 -1.63 1.23 -7.16
N TYR A 31 -1.26 0.76 -5.96
CA TYR A 31 -2.05 -0.22 -5.19
C TYR A 31 -3.49 0.22 -4.93
N GLU A 32 -3.70 1.46 -4.49
CA GLU A 32 -5.05 1.98 -4.21
C GLU A 32 -5.92 2.00 -5.48
N ASN A 33 -5.36 2.42 -6.62
CA ASN A 33 -6.06 2.42 -7.90
C ASN A 33 -6.40 1.00 -8.37
N GLN A 34 -5.50 0.04 -8.15
CA GLN A 34 -5.74 -1.36 -8.49
C GLN A 34 -6.90 -1.95 -7.67
N VAL A 35 -6.91 -1.71 -6.36
CA VAL A 35 -8.00 -2.16 -5.48
C VAL A 35 -9.31 -1.47 -5.86
N TYR A 36 -9.28 -0.16 -6.11
CA TYR A 36 -10.46 0.58 -6.53
C TYR A 36 -11.04 0.03 -7.85
N SER A 37 -10.18 -0.22 -8.84
CA SER A 37 -10.60 -0.74 -10.15
C SER A 37 -11.20 -2.14 -10.06
N LEU A 38 -10.71 -2.97 -9.14
CA LEU A 38 -11.26 -4.32 -8.93
C LEU A 38 -12.76 -4.28 -8.59
N TYR A 39 -13.20 -3.30 -7.81
CA TYR A 39 -14.58 -3.19 -7.37
C TYR A 39 -15.46 -2.35 -8.29
N ASN A 40 -14.92 -1.30 -8.90
CA ASN A 40 -15.71 -0.34 -9.67
C ASN A 40 -15.71 -0.59 -11.18
N ASP A 41 -14.62 -1.16 -11.70
CA ASP A 41 -14.43 -1.45 -13.12
C ASP A 41 -13.91 -2.88 -13.33
N PRO A 42 -14.63 -3.92 -12.85
CA PRO A 42 -14.16 -5.29 -12.95
C PRO A 42 -13.93 -5.69 -14.41
N GLY A 43 -12.73 -6.22 -14.72
CA GLY A 43 -12.36 -6.65 -16.07
C GLY A 43 -11.79 -5.56 -16.98
N LYS A 44 -11.66 -4.32 -16.52
CA LYS A 44 -11.09 -3.23 -17.32
C LYS A 44 -9.60 -3.43 -17.63
N SER A 45 -8.86 -3.99 -16.70
CA SER A 45 -7.44 -4.30 -16.89
C SER A 45 -7.19 -5.80 -16.82
N PRO A 46 -6.42 -6.38 -17.74
CA PRO A 46 -6.01 -7.78 -17.65
C PRO A 46 -5.30 -8.07 -16.33
N VAL A 47 -5.52 -9.26 -15.78
CA VAL A 47 -4.92 -9.66 -14.49
C VAL A 47 -3.40 -9.59 -14.54
N GLU A 48 -2.80 -10.00 -15.64
CA GLU A 48 -1.35 -9.98 -15.85
C GLU A 48 -0.78 -8.56 -15.80
N ALA A 49 -1.46 -7.59 -16.40
CA ALA A 49 -1.04 -6.19 -16.37
C ALA A 49 -1.13 -5.59 -14.94
N GLN A 50 -2.12 -6.01 -14.17
CA GLN A 50 -2.23 -5.62 -12.77
C GLN A 50 -1.10 -6.22 -11.92
N ILE A 51 -0.76 -7.49 -12.12
CA ILE A 51 0.37 -8.16 -11.48
C ILE A 51 1.66 -7.42 -11.78
N GLU A 52 1.95 -7.14 -13.07
CA GLU A 52 3.16 -6.44 -13.49
C GLU A 52 3.33 -5.08 -12.81
N LYS A 53 2.27 -4.31 -12.71
CA LYS A 53 2.29 -3.02 -12.01
C LYS A 53 2.62 -3.15 -10.54
N LEU A 54 1.99 -4.08 -9.83
CA LEU A 54 2.25 -4.29 -8.40
C LEU A 54 3.65 -4.86 -8.16
N GLU A 55 4.13 -5.75 -9.01
CA GLU A 55 5.52 -6.23 -8.94
C GLU A 55 6.51 -5.07 -9.11
N ALA A 56 6.28 -4.16 -10.07
CA ALA A 56 7.11 -2.97 -10.26
C ALA A 56 7.08 -2.04 -9.04
N ASP A 57 5.90 -1.82 -8.45
CA ASP A 57 5.74 -1.03 -7.22
C ASP A 57 6.47 -1.68 -6.04
N TYR A 58 6.42 -3.01 -5.93
CA TYR A 58 7.15 -3.74 -4.90
C TYR A 58 8.67 -3.60 -5.06
N GLN A 59 9.19 -3.71 -6.29
CA GLN A 59 10.61 -3.49 -6.56
C GLN A 59 11.04 -2.05 -6.23
N LYS A 60 10.20 -1.08 -6.53
CA LYS A 60 10.44 0.32 -6.16
C LYS A 60 10.45 0.52 -4.65
N ALA A 61 9.52 -0.09 -3.93
CA ALA A 61 9.51 -0.06 -2.47
C ALA A 61 10.81 -0.61 -1.88
N ARG A 62 11.27 -1.75 -2.36
CA ARG A 62 12.52 -2.37 -1.93
C ARG A 62 13.73 -1.49 -2.25
N SER A 63 13.83 -0.91 -3.44
CA SER A 63 14.94 -0.06 -3.85
C SER A 63 15.04 1.24 -3.04
N THR A 64 13.93 1.73 -2.50
CA THR A 64 13.84 2.92 -1.65
C THR A 64 13.80 2.61 -0.16
N ASN A 65 13.96 1.33 0.22
CA ASN A 65 13.87 0.84 1.59
C ASN A 65 12.58 1.27 2.30
N LYS A 66 11.47 1.24 1.57
CA LYS A 66 10.12 1.47 2.09
C LYS A 66 9.32 0.18 2.14
N ALA A 67 8.46 0.06 3.14
CA ALA A 67 7.50 -1.04 3.20
C ALA A 67 6.33 -0.81 2.22
N VAL A 68 5.70 -1.87 1.77
CA VAL A 68 4.40 -1.81 1.10
C VAL A 68 3.28 -1.79 2.14
N PRO A 69 2.09 -1.22 1.81
CA PRO A 69 1.01 -1.12 2.77
C PRO A 69 0.38 -2.49 3.13
N PRO A 70 -0.30 -2.58 4.29
CA PRO A 70 -1.11 -3.75 4.63
C PRO A 70 -2.13 -4.04 3.52
N GLY A 71 -2.30 -5.33 3.19
CA GLY A 71 -3.18 -5.78 2.12
C GLY A 71 -2.52 -5.87 0.74
N PHE A 72 -1.34 -5.28 0.55
CA PHE A 72 -0.64 -5.31 -0.74
C PHE A 72 -0.34 -6.73 -1.22
N HIS A 73 0.29 -7.54 -0.38
CA HIS A 73 0.59 -8.94 -0.72
C HIS A 73 -0.65 -9.81 -0.76
N ALA A 74 -1.69 -9.51 0.01
CA ALA A 74 -2.98 -10.19 -0.07
C ALA A 74 -3.64 -9.96 -1.45
N HIS A 75 -3.63 -8.72 -1.94
CA HIS A 75 -4.17 -8.38 -3.26
C HIS A 75 -3.34 -8.99 -4.39
N LEU A 76 -2.01 -8.90 -4.32
CA LEU A 76 -1.13 -9.53 -5.28
C LEU A 76 -1.32 -11.06 -5.32
N GLY A 77 -1.47 -11.69 -4.16
CA GLY A 77 -1.77 -13.11 -4.05
C GLY A 77 -3.11 -13.48 -4.70
N TYR A 78 -4.13 -12.67 -4.52
CA TYR A 78 -5.42 -12.83 -5.19
C TYR A 78 -5.29 -12.77 -6.72
N LEU A 79 -4.54 -11.81 -7.24
CA LEU A 79 -4.29 -11.70 -8.69
C LEU A 79 -3.50 -12.90 -9.23
N TYR A 80 -2.49 -13.36 -8.51
CA TYR A 80 -1.76 -14.59 -8.88
C TYR A 80 -2.69 -15.81 -8.91
N PHE A 81 -3.58 -15.92 -7.94
CA PHE A 81 -4.57 -17.00 -7.91
C PHE A 81 -5.49 -16.96 -9.14
N GLN A 82 -5.98 -15.77 -9.51
CA GLN A 82 -6.78 -15.58 -10.72
C GLN A 82 -6.02 -15.92 -12.00
N ALA A 83 -4.72 -15.64 -12.04
CA ALA A 83 -3.84 -15.97 -13.18
C ALA A 83 -3.41 -17.45 -13.21
N GLY A 84 -3.91 -18.29 -12.29
CA GLY A 84 -3.52 -19.71 -12.21
C GLY A 84 -2.11 -19.95 -11.64
N LYS A 85 -1.48 -18.91 -11.05
CA LYS A 85 -0.13 -18.96 -10.47
C LYS A 85 -0.21 -19.30 -8.98
N GLY A 86 -0.65 -20.53 -8.67
CA GLY A 86 -0.97 -20.97 -7.30
C GLY A 86 0.16 -20.83 -6.31
N ASP A 87 1.39 -21.22 -6.68
CA ASP A 87 2.56 -21.13 -5.79
C ASP A 87 2.90 -19.69 -5.40
N GLN A 88 2.82 -18.76 -6.36
CA GLN A 88 3.06 -17.34 -6.13
C GLN A 88 1.94 -16.72 -5.28
N ALA A 89 0.70 -17.18 -5.46
CA ALA A 89 -0.42 -16.78 -4.63
C ALA A 89 -0.21 -17.19 -3.16
N VAL A 90 0.13 -18.45 -2.92
CA VAL A 90 0.43 -18.98 -1.58
C VAL A 90 1.57 -18.19 -0.92
N GLN A 91 2.66 -17.95 -1.65
CA GLN A 91 3.80 -17.19 -1.15
C GLN A 91 3.39 -15.76 -0.76
N SER A 92 2.57 -15.10 -1.58
CA SER A 92 2.09 -13.74 -1.31
C SER A 92 1.21 -13.68 -0.07
N PHE A 93 0.28 -14.62 0.11
CA PHE A 93 -0.57 -14.69 1.31
C PHE A 93 0.25 -14.98 2.58
N GLN A 94 1.28 -15.83 2.49
CA GLN A 94 2.20 -16.07 3.61
C GLN A 94 3.02 -14.84 3.94
N THR A 95 3.45 -14.09 2.94
CA THR A 95 4.18 -12.82 3.13
C THR A 95 3.31 -11.78 3.83
N GLU A 96 2.06 -11.63 3.41
CA GLU A 96 1.11 -10.73 4.06
C GLU A 96 0.94 -11.08 5.55
N LYS A 97 0.73 -12.36 5.84
CA LYS A 97 0.59 -12.85 7.21
C LYS A 97 1.84 -12.59 8.06
N ALA A 98 3.04 -12.75 7.47
CA ALA A 98 4.29 -12.53 8.17
C ALA A 98 4.56 -11.05 8.47
N LEU A 99 4.25 -10.17 7.53
CA LEU A 99 4.45 -8.73 7.66
C LEU A 99 3.38 -8.06 8.54
N PHE A 100 2.14 -8.57 8.47
CA PHE A 100 0.97 -8.04 9.16
C PHE A 100 0.25 -9.15 9.91
N PRO A 101 0.72 -9.52 11.13
CA PRO A 101 0.15 -10.65 11.92
C PRO A 101 -1.33 -10.52 12.20
N GLU A 102 -1.88 -9.31 12.23
CA GLU A 102 -3.31 -9.05 12.37
C GLU A 102 -4.14 -9.62 11.22
N SER A 103 -3.53 -9.83 10.05
CA SER A 103 -4.19 -10.46 8.90
C SER A 103 -4.24 -12.00 8.98
N ALA A 104 -3.56 -12.62 9.96
CA ALA A 104 -3.31 -14.06 9.99
C ALA A 104 -4.57 -14.91 9.86
N ILE A 105 -5.62 -14.59 10.62
CA ILE A 105 -6.88 -15.35 10.58
C ILE A 105 -7.50 -15.35 9.19
N TYR A 106 -7.46 -14.23 8.49
CA TYR A 106 -8.01 -14.10 7.15
C TYR A 106 -7.14 -14.81 6.11
N MET A 107 -5.82 -14.62 6.20
CA MET A 107 -4.87 -15.29 5.29
C MET A 107 -4.90 -16.81 5.43
N ASP A 108 -4.99 -17.33 6.65
CA ASP A 108 -5.10 -18.78 6.89
C ASP A 108 -6.37 -19.36 6.24
N ARG A 109 -7.50 -18.67 6.31
CA ARG A 109 -8.74 -19.10 5.64
C ARG A 109 -8.59 -19.15 4.12
N ILE A 110 -7.87 -18.23 3.53
CA ILE A 110 -7.60 -18.23 2.09
C ILE A 110 -6.67 -19.38 1.74
N LEU A 111 -5.56 -19.53 2.48
CA LEU A 111 -4.59 -20.60 2.28
C LEU A 111 -5.21 -22.00 2.39
N ASP A 112 -6.15 -22.21 3.30
CA ASP A 112 -6.85 -23.50 3.43
C ASP A 112 -7.77 -23.78 2.23
N LYS A 113 -8.31 -22.76 1.59
CA LYS A 113 -9.11 -22.91 0.36
C LYS A 113 -8.25 -23.17 -0.87
N THR A 114 -7.01 -22.70 -0.90
CA THR A 114 -6.10 -22.91 -2.04
C THR A 114 -5.51 -24.33 -2.08
N LYS A 115 -5.58 -25.08 -0.97
CA LYS A 115 -5.10 -26.47 -0.88
C LYS A 115 -6.07 -27.51 -1.43
N LYS A 116 -7.28 -27.13 -1.79
CA LYS A 116 -8.30 -28.00 -2.38
C LYS A 116 -8.30 -27.93 -3.90
#